data_1a6a0527da054ab03da34a1861a897b9
#
_entry.id   1a6a0527da054ab03da34a1861a897b9
#
_cell.length_a   1.000
_cell.length_b   1.000
_cell.length_c   1.000
_cell.angle_alpha   90.00
_cell.angle_beta   90.00
_cell.angle_gamma   90.00
#
_symmetry.space_group_name_H-M   'P 1'
#
loop_
_entity.id
_entity.type
_entity.pdbx_description
1 polymer ?
#
loop_
_entity_poly.entity_id
_entity_poly.type
_entity_poly.pdbx_seq_one_letter_code
_entity_poly.pdbx_strand_id
1 'polypeptide(L)'
;MFEKIEIFDKRYSELSERLYQPSVAGNPEEYQKIMKEIKSIEEIVLTYRKYKEAVQTEKDSLEILEETSDKELKELAQIELDEAKDNIKNLAEELKILLLPKDPNDERNVIVEIRGGAGGEESALFSAVLFRMYSMYAEKKGFKIEIINVNETEIGGYKEISFMIEGEGAYSRFKYESGVHRVQRVPETESQGRVHTSTTTVAVLPEAEDVELEIDPNDLKIDTFRSSGAGGQHINKTSSAIRITHLPTGMVVECQDERSQYKNKDKALKVLKSRLLKEKQDKQASEIAENRKMQVGTGDRSERIRTYNYPQGRVTDHRIGLTLYKLEEILNGSLDEVIDALVAADRAEKLKESMEK
;
A
#
# COMPACT_ATOMS: atom_id res chain seq x y z
N MET A 1 12.76 15.87 -16.35
CA MET A 1 11.37 15.62 -15.94
C MET A 1 10.47 15.40 -17.15
N PHE A 2 10.33 16.36 -18.04
CA PHE A 2 9.40 16.29 -19.18
C PHE A 2 9.72 15.18 -20.19
N GLU A 3 10.99 14.84 -20.43
CA GLU A 3 11.36 13.70 -21.28
C GLU A 3 10.78 12.35 -20.80
N LYS A 4 10.72 12.15 -19.48
CA LYS A 4 10.08 10.95 -18.90
C LYS A 4 8.57 10.93 -19.13
N ILE A 5 7.91 12.10 -19.09
CA ILE A 5 6.46 12.19 -19.29
C ILE A 5 6.11 11.94 -20.75
N GLU A 6 6.94 12.35 -21.69
CA GLU A 6 6.74 12.04 -23.11
C GLU A 6 6.76 10.53 -23.39
N ILE A 7 7.53 9.77 -22.63
CA ILE A 7 7.53 8.32 -22.73
C ILE A 7 6.17 7.77 -22.28
N PHE A 8 5.59 8.31 -21.20
CA PHE A 8 4.25 7.92 -20.72
C PHE A 8 3.17 8.28 -21.74
N ASP A 9 3.22 9.46 -22.37
CA ASP A 9 2.24 9.89 -23.39
C ASP A 9 2.27 8.97 -24.62
N LYS A 10 3.46 8.59 -25.10
CA LYS A 10 3.62 7.60 -26.17
C LYS A 10 3.08 6.24 -25.75
N ARG A 11 3.45 5.79 -24.55
CA ARG A 11 3.01 4.48 -24.03
C ARG A 11 1.50 4.42 -23.86
N TYR A 12 0.88 5.47 -23.37
CA TYR A 12 -0.57 5.59 -23.27
C TYR A 12 -1.25 5.45 -24.63
N SER A 13 -0.73 6.12 -25.66
CA SER A 13 -1.26 6.05 -27.01
C SER A 13 -1.12 4.62 -27.60
N GLU A 14 0.04 3.98 -27.43
CA GLU A 14 0.27 2.59 -27.86
C GLU A 14 -0.69 1.61 -27.17
N LEU A 15 -0.87 1.74 -25.85
CA LEU A 15 -1.76 0.86 -25.09
C LEU A 15 -3.22 1.09 -25.46
N SER A 16 -3.61 2.34 -25.70
CA SER A 16 -4.95 2.69 -26.15
C SER A 16 -5.25 2.08 -27.53
N GLU A 17 -4.31 2.13 -28.47
CA GLU A 17 -4.45 1.47 -29.76
C GLU A 17 -4.53 -0.05 -29.64
N ARG A 18 -3.75 -0.65 -28.74
CA ARG A 18 -3.78 -2.10 -28.49
C ARG A 18 -5.12 -2.59 -27.96
N LEU A 19 -5.83 -1.80 -27.16
CA LEU A 19 -7.16 -2.17 -26.64
C LEU A 19 -8.18 -2.43 -27.77
N TYR A 20 -8.05 -1.75 -28.91
CA TYR A 20 -8.96 -1.93 -30.05
C TYR A 20 -8.58 -3.13 -30.92
N GLN A 21 -7.48 -3.82 -30.65
CA GLN A 21 -7.07 -5.01 -31.43
C GLN A 21 -7.95 -6.21 -31.06
N PRO A 22 -8.48 -6.93 -32.04
CA PRO A 22 -9.33 -8.11 -31.80
C PRO A 22 -8.66 -9.21 -30.95
N SER A 23 -7.32 -9.31 -31.03
CA SER A 23 -6.53 -10.27 -30.25
C SER A 23 -6.59 -10.00 -28.75
N VAL A 24 -6.62 -8.73 -28.34
CA VAL A 24 -6.69 -8.30 -26.94
C VAL A 24 -8.13 -8.37 -26.43
N ALA A 25 -9.11 -7.97 -27.24
CA ALA A 25 -10.53 -8.04 -26.89
C ALA A 25 -11.01 -9.47 -26.60
N GLY A 26 -10.35 -10.49 -27.18
CA GLY A 26 -10.63 -11.90 -26.94
C GLY A 26 -9.91 -12.52 -25.73
N ASN A 27 -9.00 -11.80 -25.08
CA ASN A 27 -8.21 -12.30 -23.96
C ASN A 27 -8.45 -11.43 -22.69
N PRO A 28 -9.32 -11.87 -21.77
CA PRO A 28 -9.66 -11.07 -20.56
C PRO A 28 -8.47 -10.73 -19.66
N GLU A 29 -7.48 -11.61 -19.56
CA GLU A 29 -6.30 -11.38 -18.72
C GLU A 29 -5.39 -10.29 -19.30
N GLU A 30 -5.16 -10.33 -20.62
CA GLU A 30 -4.36 -9.32 -21.31
C GLU A 30 -5.07 -7.96 -21.31
N TYR A 31 -6.40 -7.97 -21.53
CA TYR A 31 -7.22 -6.77 -21.44
C TYR A 31 -7.12 -6.11 -20.06
N GLN A 32 -7.26 -6.88 -18.99
CA GLN A 32 -7.14 -6.36 -17.61
C GLN A 32 -5.75 -5.78 -17.33
N LYS A 33 -4.69 -6.44 -17.80
CA LYS A 33 -3.31 -5.93 -17.64
C LYS A 33 -3.12 -4.59 -18.33
N ILE A 34 -3.59 -4.47 -19.58
CA ILE A 34 -3.50 -3.22 -20.33
C ILE A 34 -4.32 -2.12 -19.69
N MET A 35 -5.56 -2.41 -19.25
CA MET A 35 -6.40 -1.42 -18.57
C MET A 35 -5.79 -0.95 -17.26
N LYS A 36 -5.18 -1.85 -16.49
CA LYS A 36 -4.48 -1.47 -15.25
C LYS A 36 -3.27 -0.57 -15.52
N GLU A 37 -2.50 -0.86 -16.59
CA GLU A 37 -1.37 -0.02 -17.00
C GLU A 37 -1.86 1.36 -17.48
N ILE A 38 -2.90 1.42 -18.32
CA ILE A 38 -3.51 2.68 -18.75
C ILE A 38 -3.97 3.51 -17.54
N LYS A 39 -4.75 2.91 -16.63
CA LYS A 39 -5.26 3.60 -15.43
C LYS A 39 -4.13 4.20 -14.58
N SER A 40 -2.98 3.52 -14.52
CA SER A 40 -1.83 3.99 -13.73
C SER A 40 -1.15 5.24 -14.29
N ILE A 41 -1.19 5.45 -15.61
CA ILE A 41 -0.51 6.56 -16.30
C ILE A 41 -1.48 7.63 -16.83
N GLU A 42 -2.79 7.35 -16.88
CA GLU A 42 -3.80 8.20 -17.48
C GLU A 42 -3.80 9.62 -16.90
N GLU A 43 -3.82 9.74 -15.57
CA GLU A 43 -3.83 11.02 -14.88
C GLU A 43 -2.60 11.87 -15.23
N ILE A 44 -1.42 11.26 -15.28
CA ILE A 44 -0.15 11.91 -15.66
C ILE A 44 -0.25 12.44 -17.09
N VAL A 45 -0.75 11.61 -18.01
CA VAL A 45 -0.84 11.96 -19.45
C VAL A 45 -1.87 13.06 -19.69
N LEU A 46 -3.05 12.98 -19.06
CA LEU A 46 -4.09 14.01 -19.19
C LEU A 46 -3.64 15.36 -18.66
N THR A 47 -2.99 15.39 -17.49
CA THR A 47 -2.42 16.60 -16.90
C THR A 47 -1.29 17.16 -17.78
N TYR A 48 -0.46 16.31 -18.36
CA TYR A 48 0.59 16.73 -19.26
C TYR A 48 0.05 17.32 -20.58
N ARG A 49 -1.01 16.76 -21.12
CA ARG A 49 -1.67 17.31 -22.32
C ARG A 49 -2.23 18.69 -22.04
N LYS A 50 -2.88 18.91 -20.90
CA LYS A 50 -3.33 20.24 -20.45
C LYS A 50 -2.15 21.21 -20.30
N TYR A 51 -1.03 20.74 -19.75
CA TYR A 51 0.19 21.54 -19.66
C TYR A 51 0.70 21.97 -21.05
N LYS A 52 0.74 21.06 -22.03
CA LYS A 52 1.13 21.38 -23.42
C LYS A 52 0.19 22.41 -24.04
N GLU A 53 -1.12 22.25 -23.83
CA GLU A 53 -2.12 23.23 -24.31
C GLU A 53 -1.88 24.62 -23.70
N ALA A 54 -1.65 24.71 -22.39
CA ALA A 54 -1.35 25.97 -21.73
C ALA A 54 -0.05 26.61 -22.25
N VAL A 55 1.00 25.83 -22.50
CA VAL A 55 2.25 26.32 -23.11
C VAL A 55 2.01 26.81 -24.55
N GLN A 56 1.16 26.12 -25.30
CA GLN A 56 0.81 26.57 -26.66
C GLN A 56 0.01 27.87 -26.61
N THR A 57 -0.99 27.99 -25.72
CA THR A 57 -1.76 29.23 -25.50
C THR A 57 -0.83 30.39 -25.10
N GLU A 58 0.14 30.18 -24.24
CA GLU A 58 1.15 31.19 -23.90
C GLU A 58 1.89 31.72 -25.14
N LYS A 59 2.34 30.83 -26.03
CA LYS A 59 3.04 31.18 -27.27
C LYS A 59 2.12 31.97 -28.23
N ASP A 60 0.93 31.43 -28.44
CA ASP A 60 -0.05 32.06 -29.36
C ASP A 60 -0.45 33.45 -28.86
N SER A 61 -0.67 33.64 -27.56
CA SER A 61 -0.98 34.92 -26.95
C SER A 61 0.18 35.91 -27.06
N LEU A 62 1.43 35.46 -26.91
CA LEU A 62 2.62 36.29 -27.10
C LEU A 62 2.77 36.73 -28.57
N GLU A 63 2.53 35.83 -29.52
CA GLU A 63 2.56 36.13 -30.97
C GLU A 63 1.50 37.17 -31.33
N ILE A 64 0.26 37.05 -30.81
CA ILE A 64 -0.81 38.03 -30.98
C ILE A 64 -0.42 39.40 -30.40
N LEU A 65 0.20 39.44 -29.22
CA LEU A 65 0.64 40.72 -28.60
C LEU A 65 1.72 41.45 -29.41
N GLU A 66 2.57 40.70 -30.11
CA GLU A 66 3.64 41.26 -30.96
C GLU A 66 3.11 41.71 -32.31
N GLU A 67 2.22 40.96 -32.94
CA GLU A 67 1.78 41.19 -34.32
C GLU A 67 0.59 42.17 -34.43
N THR A 68 -0.27 42.21 -33.44
CA THR A 68 -1.50 42.99 -33.53
C THR A 68 -1.33 44.43 -33.06
N SER A 69 -2.01 45.39 -33.73
CA SER A 69 -2.08 46.81 -33.33
C SER A 69 -3.44 47.15 -32.68
N ASP A 70 -4.36 46.20 -32.66
CA ASP A 70 -5.71 46.37 -32.11
C ASP A 70 -5.66 46.27 -30.56
N LYS A 71 -6.21 47.29 -29.90
CA LYS A 71 -6.19 47.41 -28.44
C LYS A 71 -7.06 46.36 -27.76
N GLU A 72 -8.24 46.05 -28.31
CA GLU A 72 -9.15 45.06 -27.71
C GLU A 72 -8.57 43.67 -27.80
N LEU A 73 -7.95 43.31 -28.93
CA LEU A 73 -7.24 42.03 -29.10
C LEU A 73 -6.02 41.93 -28.19
N LYS A 74 -5.29 43.02 -27.95
CA LYS A 74 -4.17 43.01 -26.99
C LYS A 74 -4.63 42.82 -25.56
N GLU A 75 -5.72 43.43 -25.15
CA GLU A 75 -6.26 43.23 -23.80
C GLU A 75 -6.72 41.80 -23.58
N LEU A 76 -7.39 41.17 -24.55
CA LEU A 76 -7.79 39.78 -24.50
C LEU A 76 -6.58 38.84 -24.46
N ALA A 77 -5.60 39.04 -25.36
CA ALA A 77 -4.38 38.22 -25.39
C ALA A 77 -3.56 38.36 -24.10
N GLN A 78 -3.58 39.56 -23.45
CA GLN A 78 -2.89 39.72 -22.15
C GLN A 78 -3.58 38.93 -21.03
N ILE A 79 -4.92 38.88 -21.00
CA ILE A 79 -5.69 38.10 -20.03
C ILE A 79 -5.40 36.60 -20.23
N GLU A 80 -5.48 36.13 -21.49
CA GLU A 80 -5.18 34.73 -21.82
C GLU A 80 -3.73 34.35 -21.47
N LEU A 81 -2.77 35.27 -21.69
CA LEU A 81 -1.37 35.06 -21.33
C LEU A 81 -1.16 34.90 -19.82
N ASP A 82 -1.83 35.73 -19.03
CA ASP A 82 -1.71 35.69 -17.57
C ASP A 82 -2.37 34.40 -17.01
N GLU A 83 -3.54 34.01 -17.52
CA GLU A 83 -4.20 32.74 -17.19
C GLU A 83 -3.34 31.53 -17.62
N ALA A 84 -2.75 31.57 -18.83
CA ALA A 84 -1.89 30.49 -19.30
C ALA A 84 -0.64 30.32 -18.42
N LYS A 85 -0.01 31.39 -17.97
CA LYS A 85 1.16 31.35 -17.06
C LYS A 85 0.81 30.77 -15.72
N ASP A 86 -0.32 31.14 -15.13
CA ASP A 86 -0.79 30.57 -13.87
C ASP A 86 -1.11 29.07 -14.02
N ASN A 87 -1.76 28.68 -15.12
CA ASN A 87 -2.05 27.28 -15.44
C ASN A 87 -0.76 26.46 -15.64
N ILE A 88 0.22 26.98 -16.37
CA ILE A 88 1.53 26.32 -16.55
C ILE A 88 2.19 26.04 -15.21
N LYS A 89 2.20 27.03 -14.31
CA LYS A 89 2.80 26.90 -12.98
C LYS A 89 2.08 25.83 -12.15
N ASN A 90 0.76 25.88 -12.08
CA ASN A 90 -0.06 24.96 -11.30
C ASN A 90 0.05 23.52 -11.84
N LEU A 91 -0.06 23.35 -13.17
CA LEU A 91 0.06 22.04 -13.82
C LEU A 91 1.47 21.46 -13.72
N ALA A 92 2.51 22.30 -13.72
CA ALA A 92 3.88 21.84 -13.50
C ALA A 92 4.11 21.35 -12.07
N GLU A 93 3.49 21.95 -11.07
CA GLU A 93 3.50 21.49 -9.67
C GLU A 93 2.72 20.19 -9.52
N GLU A 94 1.53 20.11 -10.12
CA GLU A 94 0.71 18.89 -10.13
C GLU A 94 1.45 17.72 -10.80
N LEU A 95 2.08 17.93 -11.94
CA LEU A 95 2.88 16.91 -12.62
C LEU A 95 4.07 16.42 -11.76
N LYS A 96 4.70 17.29 -11.00
CA LYS A 96 5.76 16.87 -10.05
C LYS A 96 5.22 15.91 -8.99
N ILE A 97 4.01 16.18 -8.50
CA ILE A 97 3.35 15.35 -7.50
C ILE A 97 2.95 13.99 -8.10
N LEU A 98 2.37 14.01 -9.32
CA LEU A 98 1.94 12.79 -10.00
C LEU A 98 3.08 11.86 -10.41
N LEU A 99 4.28 12.41 -10.62
CA LEU A 99 5.50 11.66 -10.92
C LEU A 99 6.19 11.04 -9.69
N LEU A 100 5.74 11.38 -8.49
CA LEU A 100 6.24 10.71 -7.28
C LEU A 100 5.92 9.22 -7.33
N PRO A 101 6.84 8.36 -6.91
CA PRO A 101 6.58 6.93 -6.89
C PRO A 101 5.38 6.65 -5.99
N LYS A 102 4.31 6.12 -6.61
CA LYS A 102 3.13 5.63 -5.86
C LYS A 102 3.55 4.35 -5.12
N ASP A 103 3.10 4.22 -3.88
CA ASP A 103 3.27 2.96 -3.15
C ASP A 103 2.43 1.87 -3.84
N PRO A 104 3.02 0.75 -4.26
CA PRO A 104 2.28 -0.32 -4.93
C PRO A 104 1.15 -0.92 -4.07
N ASN A 105 1.20 -0.68 -2.77
CA ASN A 105 0.18 -1.13 -1.83
C ASN A 105 -1.00 -0.16 -1.70
N ASP A 106 -0.91 1.07 -2.23
CA ASP A 106 -1.93 2.12 -2.03
C ASP A 106 -3.33 1.71 -2.50
N GLU A 107 -3.44 0.86 -3.53
CA GLU A 107 -4.71 0.37 -4.06
C GLU A 107 -5.27 -0.87 -3.33
N ARG A 108 -4.50 -1.47 -2.41
CA ARG A 108 -4.87 -2.71 -1.73
C ARG A 108 -5.87 -2.48 -0.61
N ASN A 109 -6.54 -3.55 -0.24
CA ASN A 109 -7.24 -3.65 1.03
C ASN A 109 -6.26 -3.55 2.19
N VAL A 110 -6.75 -3.23 3.37
CA VAL A 110 -5.91 -3.01 4.54
C VAL A 110 -6.38 -3.83 5.73
N ILE A 111 -5.43 -4.42 6.45
CA ILE A 111 -5.65 -5.07 7.74
C ILE A 111 -5.19 -4.10 8.82
N VAL A 112 -6.10 -3.76 9.72
CA VAL A 112 -5.83 -2.90 10.88
C VAL A 112 -5.88 -3.73 12.14
N GLU A 113 -4.83 -3.66 12.94
CA GLU A 113 -4.73 -4.32 14.24
C GLU A 113 -4.59 -3.25 15.32
N ILE A 114 -5.51 -3.24 16.27
CA ILE A 114 -5.52 -2.31 17.41
C ILE A 114 -5.28 -3.11 18.68
N ARG A 115 -4.29 -2.70 19.47
CA ARG A 115 -3.95 -3.34 20.74
C ARG A 115 -3.85 -2.31 21.85
N GLY A 116 -4.43 -2.62 23.01
CA GLY A 116 -4.21 -1.83 24.23
C GLY A 116 -2.73 -1.84 24.61
N GLY A 117 -2.18 -0.65 24.85
CA GLY A 117 -0.80 -0.44 25.29
C GLY A 117 -0.73 -0.13 26.79
N ALA A 118 0.00 0.93 27.17
CA ALA A 118 0.11 1.34 28.56
C ALA A 118 -1.19 2.00 29.05
N GLY A 119 -1.78 1.49 30.15
CA GLY A 119 -2.99 2.05 30.74
C GLY A 119 -4.03 1.03 31.22
N GLY A 120 -3.73 -0.27 31.06
CA GLY A 120 -4.62 -1.35 31.52
C GLY A 120 -5.99 -1.32 30.85
N GLU A 121 -7.08 -1.35 31.64
CA GLU A 121 -8.46 -1.37 31.14
C GLU A 121 -8.81 -0.13 30.30
N GLU A 122 -8.28 1.03 30.66
CA GLU A 122 -8.52 2.27 29.92
C GLU A 122 -7.93 2.21 28.50
N SER A 123 -6.78 1.55 28.31
CA SER A 123 -6.22 1.35 26.98
C SER A 123 -7.09 0.44 26.11
N ALA A 124 -7.72 -0.57 26.72
CA ALA A 124 -8.65 -1.46 26.03
C ALA A 124 -9.97 -0.73 25.65
N LEU A 125 -10.49 0.12 26.54
CA LEU A 125 -11.64 0.98 26.22
C LEU A 125 -11.33 1.95 25.08
N PHE A 126 -10.12 2.52 25.08
CA PHE A 126 -9.71 3.41 24.01
C PHE A 126 -9.51 2.68 22.68
N SER A 127 -9.09 1.39 22.70
CA SER A 127 -9.06 0.55 21.49
C SER A 127 -10.45 0.42 20.84
N ALA A 128 -11.50 0.28 21.65
CA ALA A 128 -12.88 0.25 21.14
C ALA A 128 -13.31 1.60 20.52
N VAL A 129 -12.88 2.71 21.11
CA VAL A 129 -13.12 4.05 20.54
C VAL A 129 -12.43 4.22 19.20
N LEU A 130 -11.16 3.80 19.06
CA LEU A 130 -10.44 3.86 17.80
C LEU A 130 -11.07 2.96 16.74
N PHE A 131 -11.46 1.74 17.08
CA PHE A 131 -12.17 0.86 16.17
C PHE A 131 -13.47 1.50 15.65
N ARG A 132 -14.28 2.07 16.55
CA ARG A 132 -15.49 2.80 16.17
C ARG A 132 -15.17 3.98 15.24
N MET A 133 -14.16 4.77 15.56
CA MET A 133 -13.73 5.91 14.74
C MET A 133 -13.36 5.47 13.32
N TYR A 134 -12.56 4.41 13.19
CA TYR A 134 -12.16 3.87 11.88
C TYR A 134 -13.34 3.24 11.14
N SER A 135 -14.26 2.58 11.86
CA SER A 135 -15.46 2.02 11.25
C SER A 135 -16.37 3.10 10.64
N MET A 136 -16.57 4.18 11.37
CA MET A 136 -17.37 5.31 10.88
C MET A 136 -16.69 6.04 9.70
N TYR A 137 -15.35 6.13 9.73
CA TYR A 137 -14.60 6.70 8.60
C TYR A 137 -14.69 5.82 7.36
N ALA A 138 -14.50 4.51 7.51
CA ALA A 138 -14.61 3.54 6.42
C ALA A 138 -16.01 3.55 5.79
N GLU A 139 -17.07 3.60 6.60
CA GLU A 139 -18.46 3.72 6.13
C GLU A 139 -18.67 5.00 5.31
N LYS A 140 -18.18 6.15 5.80
CA LYS A 140 -18.24 7.43 5.06
C LYS A 140 -17.53 7.38 3.71
N LYS A 141 -16.48 6.58 3.59
CA LYS A 141 -15.72 6.39 2.33
C LYS A 141 -16.29 5.28 1.45
N GLY A 142 -17.32 4.58 1.89
CA GLY A 142 -17.90 3.45 1.16
C GLY A 142 -17.05 2.19 1.22
N PHE A 143 -16.13 2.08 2.17
CA PHE A 143 -15.36 0.88 2.40
C PHE A 143 -16.13 -0.12 3.26
N LYS A 144 -15.90 -1.39 3.03
CA LYS A 144 -16.52 -2.48 3.81
C LYS A 144 -15.56 -2.94 4.90
N ILE A 145 -16.09 -3.26 6.09
CA ILE A 145 -15.32 -3.77 7.21
C ILE A 145 -15.68 -5.21 7.50
N GLU A 146 -14.66 -6.03 7.71
CA GLU A 146 -14.76 -7.40 8.16
C GLU A 146 -13.87 -7.63 9.38
N ILE A 147 -14.49 -8.11 10.49
CA ILE A 147 -13.73 -8.41 11.72
C ILE A 147 -13.07 -9.78 11.55
N ILE A 148 -11.73 -9.81 11.70
CA ILE A 148 -10.94 -11.04 11.61
C ILE A 148 -10.83 -11.71 12.98
N ASN A 149 -10.47 -10.92 14.01
CA ASN A 149 -10.27 -11.42 15.36
C ASN A 149 -10.57 -10.34 16.39
N VAL A 150 -11.12 -10.73 17.52
CA VAL A 150 -11.44 -9.83 18.64
C VAL A 150 -11.16 -10.50 19.97
N ASN A 151 -10.54 -9.75 20.88
CA ASN A 151 -10.33 -10.13 22.28
C ASN A 151 -10.93 -9.03 23.17
N GLU A 152 -12.18 -9.25 23.59
CA GLU A 152 -12.93 -8.29 24.39
C GLU A 152 -12.56 -8.35 25.86
N THR A 153 -12.76 -7.23 26.56
CA THR A 153 -12.72 -7.15 28.01
C THR A 153 -14.14 -7.17 28.61
N GLU A 154 -14.28 -7.53 29.88
CA GLU A 154 -15.57 -7.56 30.59
C GLU A 154 -16.29 -6.20 30.62
N ILE A 155 -15.53 -5.11 30.44
CA ILE A 155 -16.03 -3.73 30.46
C ILE A 155 -16.31 -3.15 29.07
N GLY A 156 -16.35 -3.99 28.00
CA GLY A 156 -16.65 -3.56 26.64
C GLY A 156 -15.51 -2.91 25.88
N GLY A 157 -14.27 -3.04 26.35
CA GLY A 157 -13.06 -2.64 25.62
C GLY A 157 -12.46 -3.80 24.81
N TYR A 158 -11.46 -3.51 23.98
CA TYR A 158 -10.71 -4.52 23.24
C TYR A 158 -9.25 -4.57 23.70
N LYS A 159 -8.81 -5.74 24.23
CA LYS A 159 -7.38 -5.98 24.44
C LYS A 159 -6.67 -6.00 23.10
N GLU A 160 -7.31 -6.62 22.12
CA GLU A 160 -6.88 -6.70 20.75
C GLU A 160 -8.09 -6.82 19.83
N ILE A 161 -8.07 -6.11 18.72
CA ILE A 161 -9.03 -6.29 17.63
C ILE A 161 -8.29 -6.17 16.30
N SER A 162 -8.55 -7.12 15.39
CA SER A 162 -8.03 -7.11 14.03
C SER A 162 -9.20 -7.16 13.04
N PHE A 163 -9.18 -6.29 12.06
CA PHE A 163 -10.24 -6.20 11.05
C PHE A 163 -9.65 -5.79 9.70
N MET A 164 -10.30 -6.22 8.64
CA MET A 164 -9.99 -5.85 7.27
C MET A 164 -10.91 -4.73 6.81
N ILE A 165 -10.36 -3.80 6.07
CA ILE A 165 -11.11 -2.74 5.38
C ILE A 165 -10.91 -2.97 3.88
N GLU A 166 -12.02 -3.34 3.21
CA GLU A 166 -12.04 -3.61 1.78
C GLU A 166 -12.49 -2.38 1.01
N GLY A 167 -11.72 -1.98 0.03
CA GLY A 167 -12.05 -0.89 -0.88
C GLY A 167 -10.85 -0.38 -1.64
N GLU A 168 -11.07 0.11 -2.85
CA GLU A 168 -10.01 0.69 -3.69
C GLU A 168 -9.39 1.92 -2.99
N GLY A 169 -8.09 1.86 -2.75
CA GLY A 169 -7.37 2.94 -2.07
C GLY A 169 -7.49 2.93 -0.53
N ALA A 170 -8.04 1.88 0.09
CA ALA A 170 -8.17 1.80 1.54
C ALA A 170 -6.81 1.93 2.24
N TYR A 171 -5.79 1.18 1.79
CA TYR A 171 -4.45 1.26 2.38
C TYR A 171 -3.86 2.67 2.29
N SER A 172 -4.05 3.39 1.18
CA SER A 172 -3.53 4.75 0.99
C SER A 172 -4.01 5.74 2.05
N ARG A 173 -5.22 5.54 2.59
CA ARG A 173 -5.81 6.38 3.64
C ARG A 173 -5.38 5.95 5.04
N PHE A 174 -5.38 4.65 5.30
CA PHE A 174 -5.13 4.12 6.63
C PHE A 174 -3.64 3.97 6.97
N LYS A 175 -2.72 3.91 6.02
CA LYS A 175 -1.28 3.75 6.27
C LYS A 175 -0.69 4.78 7.24
N TYR A 176 -1.28 5.98 7.31
CA TYR A 176 -0.86 7.05 8.22
C TYR A 176 -1.41 6.89 9.65
N GLU A 177 -2.26 5.90 9.89
CA GLU A 177 -2.82 5.63 11.22
C GLU A 177 -1.96 4.65 12.04
N SER A 178 -0.90 4.09 11.44
CA SER A 178 0.03 3.19 12.13
C SER A 178 0.87 3.92 13.17
N GLY A 179 0.95 3.35 14.38
CA GLY A 179 1.76 3.88 15.47
C GLY A 179 1.05 3.87 16.82
N VAL A 180 1.57 4.68 17.75
CA VAL A 180 1.05 4.79 19.12
C VAL A 180 0.09 5.97 19.25
N HIS A 181 -1.16 5.68 19.57
CA HIS A 181 -2.21 6.67 19.84
C HIS A 181 -2.33 6.88 21.35
N ARG A 182 -2.25 8.12 21.78
CA ARG A 182 -2.30 8.51 23.19
C ARG A 182 -3.61 9.20 23.53
N VAL A 183 -4.30 8.73 24.54
CA VAL A 183 -5.51 9.38 25.08
C VAL A 183 -5.23 10.03 26.43
N GLN A 184 -5.81 11.20 26.64
CA GLN A 184 -5.82 11.94 27.91
C GLN A 184 -7.27 12.24 28.27
N ARG A 185 -7.82 11.47 29.22
CA ARG A 185 -9.18 11.67 29.74
C ARG A 185 -9.28 11.16 31.18
N VAL A 186 -10.37 11.48 31.83
CA VAL A 186 -10.76 10.81 33.09
C VAL A 186 -11.37 9.47 32.68
N PRO A 187 -10.76 8.32 33.06
CA PRO A 187 -11.31 7.01 32.73
C PRO A 187 -12.68 6.79 33.41
N GLU A 188 -13.53 5.96 32.82
CA GLU A 188 -14.78 5.55 33.44
C GLU A 188 -14.56 4.76 34.75
N THR A 189 -13.39 4.14 34.88
CA THR A 189 -12.96 3.40 36.09
C THR A 189 -12.34 4.28 37.17
N GLU A 190 -12.17 5.60 36.94
CA GLU A 190 -11.54 6.52 37.87
C GLU A 190 -12.59 7.26 38.75
N SER A 191 -12.57 7.00 40.03
CA SER A 191 -13.55 7.58 41.00
C SER A 191 -13.19 8.99 41.51
N GLN A 192 -11.93 9.42 41.37
CA GLN A 192 -11.44 10.71 41.93
C GLN A 192 -11.34 11.82 40.86
N GLY A 193 -11.78 11.58 39.65
CA GLY A 193 -11.78 12.56 38.56
C GLY A 193 -10.39 12.94 38.01
N ARG A 194 -9.36 12.13 38.25
CA ARG A 194 -8.01 12.39 37.75
C ARG A 194 -7.88 12.06 36.27
N VAL A 195 -7.24 12.96 35.53
CA VAL A 195 -6.92 12.71 34.10
C VAL A 195 -5.80 11.71 34.04
N HIS A 196 -6.06 10.58 33.36
CA HIS A 196 -5.08 9.57 33.07
C HIS A 196 -4.57 9.69 31.63
N THR A 197 -3.38 9.17 31.40
CA THR A 197 -2.78 9.07 30.06
C THR A 197 -2.58 7.61 29.73
N SER A 198 -3.29 7.13 28.71
CA SER A 198 -3.20 5.76 28.22
C SER A 198 -2.79 5.71 26.76
N THR A 199 -2.29 4.58 26.31
CA THR A 199 -1.86 4.38 24.92
C THR A 199 -2.47 3.14 24.32
N THR A 200 -2.71 3.22 23.03
CA THR A 200 -3.16 2.12 22.17
C THR A 200 -2.29 2.10 20.95
N THR A 201 -1.85 0.93 20.54
CA THR A 201 -1.04 0.75 19.34
C THR A 201 -1.90 0.33 18.16
N VAL A 202 -1.63 0.89 17.01
CA VAL A 202 -2.30 0.56 15.75
C VAL A 202 -1.25 0.10 14.75
N ALA A 203 -1.41 -1.12 14.23
CA ALA A 203 -0.65 -1.60 13.08
C ALA A 203 -1.55 -1.59 11.86
N VAL A 204 -1.01 -1.14 10.74
CA VAL A 204 -1.71 -1.02 9.46
C VAL A 204 -0.89 -1.77 8.41
N LEU A 205 -1.43 -2.86 7.91
CA LEU A 205 -0.75 -3.76 6.99
C LEU A 205 -1.55 -3.87 5.69
N PRO A 206 -0.91 -3.83 4.52
CA PRO A 206 -1.60 -4.15 3.28
C PRO A 206 -2.03 -5.62 3.29
N GLU A 207 -3.18 -5.92 2.67
CA GLU A 207 -3.58 -7.30 2.45
C GLU A 207 -2.49 -8.04 1.67
N ALA A 208 -2.09 -9.22 2.18
CA ALA A 208 -1.09 -10.04 1.54
C ALA A 208 -1.65 -10.70 0.27
N GLU A 209 -0.90 -10.66 -0.81
CA GLU A 209 -1.23 -11.44 -2.00
C GLU A 209 -0.99 -12.94 -1.75
N ASP A 210 -1.82 -13.76 -2.35
CA ASP A 210 -1.60 -15.21 -2.35
C ASP A 210 -0.26 -15.55 -2.99
N VAL A 211 0.51 -16.34 -2.28
CA VAL A 211 1.83 -16.75 -2.74
C VAL A 211 1.69 -17.86 -3.78
N GLU A 212 1.64 -17.48 -5.05
CA GLU A 212 1.75 -18.44 -6.14
C GLU A 212 3.22 -18.79 -6.40
N LEU A 213 3.46 -20.08 -6.68
CA LEU A 213 4.77 -20.60 -7.03
C LEU A 213 4.70 -21.35 -8.36
N GLU A 214 5.26 -20.74 -9.39
CA GLU A 214 5.62 -21.42 -10.62
C GLU A 214 7.11 -21.74 -10.58
N ILE A 215 7.45 -22.99 -10.92
CA ILE A 215 8.84 -23.45 -10.97
C ILE A 215 9.21 -23.59 -12.44
N ASP A 216 10.19 -22.80 -12.89
CA ASP A 216 10.74 -22.98 -14.25
C ASP A 216 11.51 -24.29 -14.31
N PRO A 217 11.20 -25.18 -15.27
CA PRO A 217 11.96 -26.41 -15.50
C PRO A 217 13.45 -26.20 -15.72
N ASN A 218 13.86 -25.04 -16.24
CA ASN A 218 15.26 -24.69 -16.47
C ASN A 218 16.04 -24.43 -15.17
N ASP A 219 15.34 -24.07 -14.09
CA ASP A 219 15.91 -23.85 -12.76
C ASP A 219 16.11 -25.14 -11.97
N LEU A 220 15.75 -26.29 -12.58
CA LEU A 220 15.83 -27.59 -11.93
C LEU A 220 16.99 -28.43 -12.50
N LYS A 221 17.93 -28.79 -11.65
CA LYS A 221 18.90 -29.83 -11.94
C LYS A 221 18.38 -31.15 -11.40
N ILE A 222 18.19 -32.15 -12.29
CA ILE A 222 17.67 -33.46 -11.94
C ILE A 222 18.78 -34.49 -12.14
N ASP A 223 19.23 -35.08 -11.05
CA ASP A 223 20.22 -36.14 -11.04
C ASP A 223 19.57 -37.48 -10.67
N THR A 224 19.95 -38.55 -11.35
CA THR A 224 19.53 -39.91 -11.06
C THR A 224 20.64 -40.65 -10.32
N PHE A 225 20.30 -41.40 -9.29
CA PHE A 225 21.28 -42.19 -8.55
C PHE A 225 20.69 -43.54 -8.12
N ARG A 226 21.56 -44.43 -7.61
CA ARG A 226 21.12 -45.72 -7.13
C ARG A 226 20.55 -45.61 -5.72
N SER A 227 19.38 -46.21 -5.51
CA SER A 227 18.75 -46.23 -4.19
C SER A 227 19.65 -46.96 -3.18
N SER A 228 19.72 -46.44 -1.97
CA SER A 228 20.40 -47.07 -0.84
C SER A 228 19.37 -47.79 0.04
N GLY A 229 19.62 -49.05 0.44
CA GLY A 229 18.74 -49.76 1.36
C GLY A 229 18.83 -51.30 1.20
N ALA A 230 18.21 -52.05 2.13
CA ALA A 230 18.10 -53.50 2.09
C ALA A 230 17.16 -53.91 0.93
N GLY A 231 17.70 -54.47 -0.15
CA GLY A 231 16.92 -54.89 -1.31
C GLY A 231 17.71 -55.77 -2.27
N GLY A 232 17.01 -56.49 -3.13
CA GLY A 232 17.57 -57.43 -4.10
C GLY A 232 18.27 -56.74 -5.29
N GLN A 233 18.60 -57.52 -6.36
CA GLN A 233 19.35 -57.06 -7.53
C GLN A 233 18.80 -55.80 -8.20
N HIS A 234 17.51 -55.51 -8.11
CA HIS A 234 16.88 -54.36 -8.74
C HIS A 234 17.36 -53.02 -8.11
N ILE A 235 17.48 -52.95 -6.80
CA ILE A 235 17.91 -51.75 -6.05
C ILE A 235 19.37 -51.43 -6.34
N ASN A 236 20.22 -52.46 -6.50
CA ASN A 236 21.66 -52.30 -6.68
C ASN A 236 22.06 -52.03 -8.15
N LYS A 237 21.19 -52.35 -9.12
CA LYS A 237 21.51 -52.21 -10.56
C LYS A 237 20.80 -51.05 -11.24
N THR A 238 19.62 -50.60 -10.75
CA THR A 238 18.80 -49.59 -11.40
C THR A 238 18.89 -48.25 -10.69
N SER A 239 19.20 -47.17 -11.42
CA SER A 239 19.21 -45.81 -10.90
C SER A 239 17.78 -45.27 -10.84
N SER A 240 16.97 -45.71 -9.88
CA SER A 240 15.58 -45.30 -9.73
C SER A 240 15.39 -44.13 -8.78
N ALA A 241 16.39 -43.79 -7.96
CA ALA A 241 16.36 -42.66 -7.07
C ALA A 241 16.63 -41.35 -7.82
N ILE A 242 15.94 -40.32 -7.42
CA ILE A 242 15.99 -38.97 -8.00
C ILE A 242 16.45 -37.97 -6.94
N ARG A 243 17.35 -37.08 -7.34
CA ARG A 243 17.73 -35.89 -6.62
C ARG A 243 17.39 -34.69 -7.50
N ILE A 244 16.58 -33.77 -6.98
CA ILE A 244 16.23 -32.53 -7.64
C ILE A 244 16.84 -31.38 -6.85
N THR A 245 17.64 -30.57 -7.52
CA THR A 245 18.22 -29.34 -6.96
C THR A 245 17.60 -28.15 -7.65
N HIS A 246 17.00 -27.27 -6.87
CA HIS A 246 16.53 -25.97 -7.38
C HIS A 246 17.72 -25.01 -7.36
N LEU A 247 18.20 -24.62 -8.55
CA LEU A 247 19.43 -23.86 -8.72
C LEU A 247 19.42 -22.49 -8.03
N PRO A 248 18.33 -21.68 -8.12
CA PRO A 248 18.32 -20.36 -7.50
C PRO A 248 18.38 -20.38 -5.96
N THR A 249 17.74 -21.34 -5.29
CA THR A 249 17.70 -21.42 -3.82
C THR A 249 18.70 -22.42 -3.25
N GLY A 250 19.26 -23.29 -4.10
CA GLY A 250 20.13 -24.40 -3.65
C GLY A 250 19.38 -25.50 -2.90
N MET A 251 18.03 -25.46 -2.88
CA MET A 251 17.22 -26.47 -2.19
C MET A 251 17.32 -27.83 -2.88
N VAL A 252 17.61 -28.87 -2.12
CA VAL A 252 17.75 -30.23 -2.61
C VAL A 252 16.66 -31.12 -2.04
N VAL A 253 16.04 -31.92 -2.91
CA VAL A 253 15.06 -32.93 -2.53
C VAL A 253 15.45 -34.26 -3.17
N GLU A 254 15.49 -35.31 -2.36
CA GLU A 254 15.76 -36.68 -2.81
C GLU A 254 14.52 -37.53 -2.61
N CYS A 255 14.25 -38.43 -3.54
CA CYS A 255 13.18 -39.41 -3.42
C CYS A 255 13.65 -40.76 -3.98
N GLN A 256 13.49 -41.80 -3.17
CA GLN A 256 13.87 -43.19 -3.52
C GLN A 256 12.82 -44.23 -3.10
N ASP A 257 11.57 -43.77 -2.82
CA ASP A 257 10.52 -44.61 -2.21
C ASP A 257 9.95 -45.64 -3.18
N GLU A 258 9.91 -45.29 -4.48
CA GLU A 258 9.28 -46.10 -5.49
C GLU A 258 10.34 -46.80 -6.37
N ARG A 259 9.93 -47.92 -6.99
CA ARG A 259 10.77 -48.64 -7.97
C ARG A 259 10.84 -47.91 -9.31
N SER A 260 9.89 -46.99 -9.58
CA SER A 260 9.79 -46.22 -10.80
C SER A 260 10.46 -44.85 -10.65
N GLN A 261 11.43 -44.58 -11.51
CA GLN A 261 12.13 -43.29 -11.60
C GLN A 261 11.15 -42.10 -11.84
N TYR A 262 10.15 -42.32 -12.71
CA TYR A 262 9.15 -41.29 -13.00
C TYR A 262 8.28 -40.94 -11.75
N LYS A 263 7.86 -41.97 -11.00
CA LYS A 263 7.09 -41.73 -9.76
C LYS A 263 7.93 -41.04 -8.69
N ASN A 264 9.21 -41.38 -8.57
CA ASN A 264 10.13 -40.66 -7.67
C ASN A 264 10.35 -39.23 -8.10
N LYS A 265 10.45 -38.94 -9.42
CA LYS A 265 10.54 -37.59 -9.96
C LYS A 265 9.30 -36.77 -9.59
N ASP A 266 8.11 -37.29 -9.83
CA ASP A 266 6.85 -36.59 -9.53
C ASP A 266 6.69 -36.33 -8.03
N LYS A 267 7.04 -37.31 -7.17
CA LYS A 267 7.05 -37.11 -5.71
C LYS A 267 8.07 -36.03 -5.30
N ALA A 268 9.29 -36.11 -5.80
CA ALA A 268 10.34 -35.14 -5.50
C ALA A 268 9.95 -33.72 -5.93
N LEU A 269 9.33 -33.55 -7.10
CA LEU A 269 8.81 -32.25 -7.57
C LEU A 269 7.71 -31.71 -6.66
N LYS A 270 6.76 -32.57 -6.22
CA LYS A 270 5.70 -32.15 -5.28
C LYS A 270 6.28 -31.71 -3.95
N VAL A 271 7.25 -32.45 -3.41
CA VAL A 271 7.92 -32.10 -2.15
C VAL A 271 8.72 -30.81 -2.29
N LEU A 272 9.44 -30.65 -3.42
CA LEU A 272 10.18 -29.44 -3.71
C LEU A 272 9.24 -28.21 -3.79
N LYS A 273 8.13 -28.33 -4.54
CA LYS A 273 7.12 -27.28 -4.65
C LYS A 273 6.56 -26.90 -3.27
N SER A 274 6.23 -27.88 -2.44
CA SER A 274 5.73 -27.62 -1.09
C SER A 274 6.75 -26.93 -0.19
N ARG A 275 8.04 -27.31 -0.28
CA ARG A 275 9.11 -26.68 0.52
C ARG A 275 9.41 -25.26 0.07
N LEU A 276 9.48 -25.02 -1.25
CA LEU A 276 9.69 -23.67 -1.79
C LEU A 276 8.52 -22.74 -1.47
N LEU A 277 7.28 -23.25 -1.57
CA LEU A 277 6.10 -22.49 -1.19
C LEU A 277 6.14 -22.12 0.30
N LYS A 278 6.48 -23.07 1.16
CA LYS A 278 6.61 -22.82 2.59
C LYS A 278 7.70 -21.80 2.91
N GLU A 279 8.88 -21.90 2.29
CA GLU A 279 9.96 -20.93 2.46
C GLU A 279 9.53 -19.53 2.06
N LYS A 280 8.81 -19.40 0.93
CA LYS A 280 8.29 -18.11 0.45
C LYS A 280 7.23 -17.54 1.41
N GLN A 281 6.35 -18.40 1.96
CA GLN A 281 5.36 -18.01 2.97
C GLN A 281 6.03 -17.59 4.30
N ASP A 282 7.02 -18.33 4.76
CA ASP A 282 7.76 -18.02 6.00
C ASP A 282 8.52 -16.69 5.86
N LYS A 283 9.09 -16.41 4.68
CA LYS A 283 9.73 -15.12 4.39
C LYS A 283 8.73 -13.97 4.40
N GLN A 284 7.59 -14.12 3.73
CA GLN A 284 6.52 -13.12 3.73
C GLN A 284 5.99 -12.86 5.15
N ALA A 285 5.75 -13.92 5.92
CA ALA A 285 5.31 -13.80 7.30
C ALA A 285 6.34 -13.08 8.19
N SER A 286 7.64 -13.33 7.97
CA SER A 286 8.72 -12.64 8.68
C SER A 286 8.77 -11.15 8.32
N GLU A 287 8.64 -10.78 7.05
CA GLU A 287 8.58 -9.38 6.58
C GLU A 287 7.37 -8.64 7.18
N ILE A 288 6.19 -9.28 7.20
CA ILE A 288 4.99 -8.72 7.83
C ILE A 288 5.19 -8.52 9.34
N ALA A 289 5.80 -9.51 10.02
CA ALA A 289 6.07 -9.43 11.46
C ALA A 289 7.07 -8.32 11.81
N GLU A 290 8.10 -8.12 10.98
CA GLU A 290 9.07 -7.05 11.13
C GLU A 290 8.43 -5.68 10.91
N ASN A 291 7.64 -5.50 9.84
CA ASN A 291 6.90 -4.29 9.56
C ASN A 291 5.93 -3.94 10.70
N ARG A 292 5.17 -4.94 11.21
CA ARG A 292 4.29 -4.75 12.37
C ARG A 292 5.08 -4.27 13.59
N LYS A 293 6.22 -4.88 13.87
CA LYS A 293 7.08 -4.52 15.01
C LYS A 293 7.62 -3.09 14.89
N MET A 294 8.03 -2.66 13.70
CA MET A 294 8.48 -1.28 13.46
C MET A 294 7.36 -0.27 13.66
N GLN A 295 6.14 -0.57 13.23
CA GLN A 295 4.99 0.34 13.37
C GLN A 295 4.54 0.50 14.83
N VAL A 296 4.51 -0.58 15.60
CA VAL A 296 3.99 -0.60 16.98
C VAL A 296 5.03 -0.11 18.00
N GLY A 297 6.33 -0.25 17.70
CA GLY A 297 7.41 0.10 18.63
C GLY A 297 7.29 -0.65 19.95
N THR A 298 7.52 0.05 21.06
CA THR A 298 7.35 -0.47 22.43
C THR A 298 5.95 -0.19 23.00
N GLY A 299 5.14 0.64 22.33
CA GLY A 299 3.86 1.11 22.84
C GLY A 299 3.96 2.12 23.99
N ASP A 300 5.15 2.65 24.23
CA ASP A 300 5.38 3.66 25.30
C ASP A 300 4.69 4.99 24.96
N ARG A 301 4.35 5.74 26.01
CA ARG A 301 3.69 7.06 25.89
C ARG A 301 4.54 8.10 25.17
N SER A 302 5.85 7.92 25.12
CA SER A 302 6.78 8.80 24.42
C SER A 302 6.74 8.64 22.89
N GLU A 303 6.42 7.45 22.39
CA GLU A 303 6.41 7.10 20.95
C GLU A 303 5.15 7.56 20.21
N ARG A 304 4.29 8.33 20.87
CA ARG A 304 3.01 8.78 20.34
C ARG A 304 3.11 9.45 18.97
N ILE A 305 2.30 9.02 18.04
CA ILE A 305 2.05 9.74 16.79
C ILE A 305 0.95 10.80 16.96
N ARG A 306 -0.10 10.46 17.72
CA ARG A 306 -1.26 11.34 17.91
C ARG A 306 -1.75 11.34 19.35
N THR A 307 -2.21 12.50 19.82
CA THR A 307 -2.79 12.66 21.16
C THR A 307 -4.23 13.15 21.06
N TYR A 308 -5.12 12.45 21.74
CA TYR A 308 -6.54 12.77 21.90
C TYR A 308 -6.75 13.33 23.31
N ASN A 309 -6.95 14.64 23.43
CA ASN A 309 -7.10 15.34 24.72
C ASN A 309 -8.57 15.71 24.93
N TYR A 310 -9.26 14.92 25.74
CA TYR A 310 -10.69 15.12 26.02
C TYR A 310 -10.99 16.40 26.80
N PRO A 311 -10.26 16.74 27.90
CA PRO A 311 -10.49 17.97 28.63
C PRO A 311 -10.38 19.25 27.80
N GLN A 312 -9.58 19.21 26.72
CA GLN A 312 -9.38 20.36 25.85
C GLN A 312 -10.12 20.23 24.49
N GLY A 313 -10.84 19.13 24.26
CA GLY A 313 -11.57 18.89 23.01
C GLY A 313 -10.69 18.88 21.75
N ARG A 314 -9.40 18.52 21.91
CA ARG A 314 -8.42 18.63 20.82
C ARG A 314 -7.74 17.32 20.46
N VAL A 315 -7.37 17.20 19.19
CA VAL A 315 -6.49 16.16 18.66
C VAL A 315 -5.22 16.82 18.13
N THR A 316 -4.06 16.26 18.46
CA THR A 316 -2.76 16.76 18.00
C THR A 316 -1.99 15.61 17.33
N ASP A 317 -1.67 15.75 16.04
CA ASP A 317 -0.74 14.84 15.34
C ASP A 317 0.67 15.42 15.47
N HIS A 318 1.54 14.65 16.14
CA HIS A 318 2.88 15.11 16.50
C HIS A 318 3.88 15.02 15.33
N ARG A 319 3.58 14.25 14.31
CA ARG A 319 4.46 14.08 13.12
C ARG A 319 4.55 15.37 12.31
N ILE A 320 3.43 16.08 12.21
CA ILE A 320 3.31 17.32 11.42
C ILE A 320 2.96 18.55 12.28
N GLY A 321 2.85 18.39 13.60
CA GLY A 321 2.50 19.48 14.52
C GLY A 321 1.07 19.99 14.36
N LEU A 322 0.19 19.26 13.68
CA LEU A 322 -1.20 19.66 13.45
C LEU A 322 -2.02 19.53 14.73
N THR A 323 -2.74 20.59 15.09
CA THR A 323 -3.67 20.58 16.24
C THR A 323 -5.05 21.05 15.79
N LEU A 324 -6.06 20.20 16.04
CA LEU A 324 -7.46 20.44 15.70
C LEU A 324 -8.34 20.39 16.96
N TYR A 325 -9.21 21.38 17.14
CA TYR A 325 -10.16 21.46 18.26
C TYR A 325 -11.52 20.86 17.86
N LYS A 326 -11.49 19.67 17.25
CA LYS A 326 -12.63 18.93 16.68
C LYS A 326 -12.62 17.47 17.15
N LEU A 327 -12.30 17.23 18.43
CA LEU A 327 -12.15 15.87 18.95
C LEU A 327 -13.36 14.98 18.67
N GLU A 328 -14.58 15.46 18.96
CA GLU A 328 -15.80 14.68 18.77
C GLU A 328 -16.07 14.36 17.30
N GLU A 329 -15.83 15.31 16.39
CA GLU A 329 -16.00 15.10 14.96
C GLU A 329 -15.03 14.02 14.43
N ILE A 330 -13.78 14.09 14.88
CA ILE A 330 -12.72 13.14 14.53
C ILE A 330 -13.07 11.74 15.06
N LEU A 331 -13.50 11.62 16.32
CA LEU A 331 -13.94 10.35 16.90
C LEU A 331 -15.21 9.78 16.24
N ASN A 332 -15.99 10.61 15.58
CA ASN A 332 -17.13 10.23 14.74
C ASN A 332 -16.77 10.03 13.27
N GLY A 333 -15.49 9.77 12.98
CA GLY A 333 -15.02 9.38 11.66
C GLY A 333 -14.77 10.54 10.68
N SER A 334 -14.53 11.77 11.16
CA SER A 334 -14.12 12.88 10.28
C SER A 334 -12.59 13.02 10.27
N LEU A 335 -11.91 12.04 9.66
CA LEU A 335 -10.44 11.95 9.63
C LEU A 335 -9.80 12.65 8.43
N ASP A 336 -10.58 13.10 7.43
CA ASP A 336 -10.04 13.62 6.18
C ASP A 336 -9.03 14.76 6.39
N GLU A 337 -9.36 15.74 7.24
CA GLU A 337 -8.49 16.90 7.48
C GLU A 337 -7.10 16.48 8.03
N VAL A 338 -7.06 15.45 8.88
CA VAL A 338 -5.80 14.92 9.42
C VAL A 338 -5.05 14.10 8.37
N ILE A 339 -5.75 13.21 7.68
CA ILE A 339 -5.16 12.32 6.68
C ILE A 339 -4.64 13.14 5.49
N ASP A 340 -5.41 14.11 4.99
CA ASP A 340 -5.01 14.92 3.85
C ASP A 340 -3.78 15.80 4.19
N ALA A 341 -3.68 16.30 5.42
CA ALA A 341 -2.49 17.01 5.90
C ALA A 341 -1.26 16.10 5.95
N LEU A 342 -1.43 14.83 6.39
CA LEU A 342 -0.35 13.84 6.42
C LEU A 342 0.08 13.43 4.99
N VAL A 343 -0.88 13.25 4.09
CA VAL A 343 -0.60 12.98 2.66
C VAL A 343 0.19 14.14 2.04
N ALA A 344 -0.21 15.39 2.34
CA ALA A 344 0.51 16.57 1.84
C ALA A 344 1.94 16.65 2.38
N ALA A 345 2.15 16.33 3.66
CA ALA A 345 3.48 16.31 4.28
C ALA A 345 4.37 15.21 3.67
N ASP A 346 3.86 13.99 3.51
CA ASP A 346 4.57 12.86 2.87
C ASP A 346 4.97 13.19 1.42
N ARG A 347 4.05 13.79 0.65
CA ARG A 347 4.34 14.25 -0.72
C ARG A 347 5.43 15.33 -0.74
N ALA A 348 5.39 16.28 0.19
CA ALA A 348 6.40 17.34 0.28
C ALA A 348 7.79 16.78 0.64
N GLU A 349 7.84 15.77 1.51
CA GLU A 349 9.09 15.09 1.87
C GLU A 349 9.67 14.32 0.68
N LYS A 350 8.86 13.53 -0.01
CA LYS A 350 9.25 12.79 -1.22
C LYS A 350 9.72 13.73 -2.36
N LEU A 351 9.09 14.89 -2.51
CA LEU A 351 9.52 15.91 -3.47
C LEU A 351 10.92 16.43 -3.13
N LYS A 352 11.21 16.74 -1.86
CA LYS A 352 12.54 17.17 -1.42
C LYS A 352 13.60 16.10 -1.72
N GLU A 353 13.34 14.85 -1.34
CA GLU A 353 14.26 13.73 -1.63
C GLU A 353 14.50 13.52 -3.13
N SER A 354 13.49 13.75 -3.96
CA SER A 354 13.60 13.62 -5.42
C SER A 354 14.41 14.77 -6.06
N MET A 355 14.50 15.91 -5.38
CA MET A 355 15.29 17.09 -5.84
C MET A 355 16.76 17.03 -5.38
N GLU A 356 17.07 16.22 -4.35
CA GLU A 356 18.41 16.03 -3.82
C GLU A 356 19.18 14.90 -4.53
N LYS A 357 18.49 14.04 -5.28
CA LYS A 357 19.05 12.97 -6.15
C LYS A 357 19.16 13.40 -7.60
#